data_17a0f9ecbdb2afa531cac42356ef837a
#
_entry.id   17a0f9ecbdb2afa531cac42356ef837a
#
_cell.length_a   1.000
_cell.length_b   1.000
_cell.length_c   1.000
_cell.angle_alpha   90.00
_cell.angle_beta   90.00
_cell.angle_gamma   90.00
#
_symmetry.space_group_name_H-M   'P 1'
#
loop_
_entity.id
_entity.type
_entity.pdbx_description
1 polymer ?
#
loop_
_entity_poly.entity_id
_entity_poly.type
_entity_poly.pdbx_seq_one_letter_code
_entity_poly.pdbx_strand_id
1 'polypeptide(L)'
;MLKKFLAKLGKGAAKVDLQFENRPYGINEVVQGEVILKGGQVDQQINKLAVKLMMTVSSKNGQSVSRQVDEIPLTGPFLISKQEERHIPFHYSIPSTLPLSRNFVSYYFDTHLDIEGGFDRTDIDHVIIAGSREIHSIFNAFSQLGFREKATSGKLDTYGQEFEFFPTQLFADQINELEIRFAYMGTGIKIWLEVDCRSNYGEIEAKREFVLSKELLENEDQLVDFLRDSIAETVQQPQLYGQPFSYHVQQPGHSGIGSGIGSMVGGLAVGILGAVLLDEIMDSFDMDEIFEDAEEAIDTDDDDSDFFGMDFDDFSGGDD
;
A
#
# COMPACT_ATOMS: atom_id res chain seq x y z
N MET A 1 -30.31 -26.78 -27.49
CA MET A 1 -30.80 -25.42 -27.22
C MET A 1 -30.84 -25.08 -25.74
N LEU A 2 -31.39 -25.93 -24.87
CA LEU A 2 -31.50 -25.65 -23.41
C LEU A 2 -30.15 -25.38 -22.72
N LYS A 3 -29.09 -26.15 -23.03
CA LYS A 3 -27.73 -25.92 -22.44
C LYS A 3 -27.12 -24.58 -22.82
N LYS A 4 -27.35 -24.13 -24.06
CA LYS A 4 -26.88 -22.78 -24.49
C LYS A 4 -27.64 -21.65 -23.79
N PHE A 5 -28.94 -21.88 -23.53
CA PHE A 5 -29.77 -20.95 -22.78
C PHE A 5 -29.35 -20.89 -21.31
N LEU A 6 -29.14 -22.08 -20.68
CA LEU A 6 -28.65 -22.16 -19.30
C LEU A 6 -27.23 -21.55 -19.11
N ALA A 7 -26.33 -21.73 -20.09
CA ALA A 7 -25.02 -21.13 -20.06
C ALA A 7 -25.10 -19.58 -20.15
N LYS A 8 -26.05 -19.06 -20.94
CA LYS A 8 -26.35 -17.61 -20.94
C LYS A 8 -26.89 -17.11 -19.61
N LEU A 9 -27.58 -17.95 -18.84
CA LEU A 9 -28.02 -17.66 -17.47
C LEU A 9 -26.96 -18.00 -16.41
N GLY A 10 -25.71 -18.26 -16.84
CA GLY A 10 -24.60 -18.53 -15.95
C GLY A 10 -24.48 -19.97 -15.43
N LYS A 11 -25.46 -20.85 -15.67
CA LYS A 11 -25.37 -22.26 -15.27
C LYS A 11 -24.58 -23.07 -16.30
N GLY A 12 -23.38 -23.55 -15.90
CA GLY A 12 -22.49 -24.29 -16.80
C GLY A 12 -21.74 -23.39 -17.81
N ALA A 13 -21.58 -22.11 -17.53
CA ALA A 13 -20.70 -21.19 -18.22
C ALA A 13 -19.23 -21.47 -17.86
N ALA A 14 -18.31 -20.89 -18.63
CA ALA A 14 -16.89 -20.92 -18.33
C ALA A 14 -16.60 -20.36 -16.92
N LYS A 15 -15.49 -20.78 -16.34
CA LYS A 15 -14.97 -20.29 -15.04
C LYS A 15 -13.58 -19.75 -15.23
N VAL A 16 -13.22 -18.79 -14.39
CA VAL A 16 -11.91 -18.19 -14.33
C VAL A 16 -11.39 -18.27 -12.90
N ASP A 17 -10.08 -18.43 -12.74
CA ASP A 17 -9.40 -18.57 -11.44
C ASP A 17 -7.98 -18.06 -11.63
N LEU A 18 -7.59 -16.99 -10.91
CA LEU A 18 -6.23 -16.48 -10.91
C LEU A 18 -5.43 -17.14 -9.79
N GLN A 19 -4.31 -17.71 -10.13
CA GLN A 19 -3.43 -18.36 -9.19
C GLN A 19 -2.06 -17.72 -9.18
N PHE A 20 -1.60 -17.30 -8.00
CA PHE A 20 -0.25 -16.79 -7.73
C PHE A 20 0.15 -17.18 -6.31
N GLU A 21 1.43 -17.00 -5.98
CA GLU A 21 1.94 -17.33 -4.65
C GLU A 21 1.31 -16.41 -3.59
N ASN A 22 0.73 -17.00 -2.55
CA ASN A 22 0.09 -16.24 -1.46
C ASN A 22 1.14 -15.79 -0.44
N ARG A 23 1.74 -14.64 -0.68
CA ARG A 23 2.73 -13.97 0.19
C ARG A 23 2.67 -12.47 0.02
N PRO A 24 3.29 -11.69 0.92
CA PRO A 24 3.51 -10.27 0.66
C PRO A 24 4.45 -10.04 -0.54
N TYR A 25 4.14 -9.02 -1.34
CA TYR A 25 4.96 -8.59 -2.47
C TYR A 25 5.48 -7.18 -2.23
N GLY A 26 6.77 -6.99 -2.38
CA GLY A 26 7.41 -5.69 -2.25
C GLY A 26 7.10 -4.75 -3.41
N ILE A 27 7.18 -3.45 -3.15
CA ILE A 27 7.16 -2.43 -4.21
C ILE A 27 8.27 -2.72 -5.22
N ASN A 28 7.98 -2.54 -6.51
CA ASN A 28 8.81 -2.90 -7.67
C ASN A 28 9.00 -4.41 -7.88
N GLU A 29 8.39 -5.26 -7.06
CA GLU A 29 8.38 -6.69 -7.28
C GLU A 29 7.34 -7.09 -8.34
N VAL A 30 7.55 -8.22 -9.00
CA VAL A 30 6.64 -8.76 -10.00
C VAL A 30 5.84 -9.89 -9.38
N VAL A 31 4.51 -9.72 -9.30
CA VAL A 31 3.59 -10.82 -9.04
C VAL A 31 3.55 -11.69 -10.28
N GLN A 32 3.90 -12.96 -10.13
CA GLN A 32 3.86 -13.97 -11.20
C GLN A 32 2.82 -15.03 -10.87
N GLY A 33 2.05 -15.41 -11.88
CA GLY A 33 0.99 -16.38 -11.72
C GLY A 33 0.43 -16.82 -13.05
N GLU A 34 -0.74 -17.44 -13.01
CA GLU A 34 -1.48 -17.84 -14.19
C GLU A 34 -2.99 -17.71 -13.95
N VAL A 35 -3.73 -17.39 -14.99
CA VAL A 35 -5.19 -17.49 -14.99
C VAL A 35 -5.60 -18.82 -15.61
N ILE A 36 -6.30 -19.63 -14.84
CA ILE A 36 -6.87 -20.90 -15.28
C ILE A 36 -8.30 -20.65 -15.77
N LEU A 37 -8.51 -20.83 -17.06
CA LEU A 37 -9.82 -20.71 -17.68
C LEU A 37 -10.37 -22.08 -18.01
N LYS A 38 -11.55 -22.42 -17.47
CA LYS A 38 -12.24 -23.69 -17.72
C LYS A 38 -13.52 -23.47 -18.48
N GLY A 39 -13.58 -24.00 -19.70
CA GLY A 39 -14.76 -23.99 -20.57
C GLY A 39 -15.96 -24.67 -19.93
N GLY A 40 -17.15 -24.13 -20.20
CA GLY A 40 -18.40 -24.60 -19.64
C GLY A 40 -18.95 -25.86 -20.31
N GLN A 41 -20.29 -26.01 -20.29
CA GLN A 41 -20.97 -27.15 -20.90
C GLN A 41 -21.18 -27.01 -22.42
N VAL A 42 -20.89 -25.85 -22.98
CA VAL A 42 -20.98 -25.49 -24.40
C VAL A 42 -19.82 -24.60 -24.76
N ASP A 43 -19.49 -24.54 -26.05
CA ASP A 43 -18.54 -23.58 -26.57
C ASP A 43 -19.06 -22.16 -26.33
N GLN A 44 -18.17 -21.25 -25.94
CA GLN A 44 -18.50 -19.87 -25.62
C GLN A 44 -17.50 -18.91 -26.27
N GLN A 45 -18.01 -17.84 -26.83
CA GLN A 45 -17.19 -16.73 -27.30
C GLN A 45 -16.85 -15.84 -26.13
N ILE A 46 -15.56 -15.62 -25.92
CA ILE A 46 -15.02 -14.69 -24.96
C ILE A 46 -14.67 -13.40 -25.69
N ASN A 47 -15.09 -12.26 -25.17
CA ASN A 47 -14.74 -10.93 -25.72
C ASN A 47 -13.42 -10.44 -25.14
N LYS A 48 -13.22 -10.61 -23.83
CA LYS A 48 -12.03 -10.11 -23.12
C LYS A 48 -11.81 -10.93 -21.86
N LEU A 49 -10.53 -11.15 -21.54
CA LEU A 49 -10.06 -11.54 -20.21
C LEU A 49 -9.08 -10.48 -19.73
N ALA A 50 -9.33 -9.92 -18.57
CA ALA A 50 -8.46 -8.95 -17.92
C ALA A 50 -8.39 -9.17 -16.41
N VAL A 51 -7.31 -8.74 -15.80
CA VAL A 51 -7.16 -8.67 -14.35
C VAL A 51 -7.07 -7.20 -13.96
N LYS A 52 -7.86 -6.77 -12.98
CA LYS A 52 -7.83 -5.41 -12.43
C LYS A 52 -7.18 -5.44 -11.07
N LEU A 53 -6.20 -4.58 -10.82
CA LEU A 53 -5.78 -4.31 -9.46
C LEU A 53 -6.75 -3.32 -8.84
N MET A 54 -7.38 -3.72 -7.76
CA MET A 54 -8.29 -2.91 -6.97
C MET A 54 -7.64 -2.53 -5.65
N MET A 55 -7.80 -1.29 -5.24
CA MET A 55 -7.43 -0.82 -3.90
C MET A 55 -8.69 -0.50 -3.13
N THR A 56 -8.75 -0.95 -1.88
CA THR A 56 -9.80 -0.57 -0.92
C THR A 56 -9.19 0.29 0.17
N VAL A 57 -9.77 1.44 0.39
CA VAL A 57 -9.48 2.32 1.53
C VAL A 57 -10.64 2.23 2.49
N SER A 58 -10.34 2.02 3.76
CA SER A 58 -11.32 1.91 4.84
C SER A 58 -11.12 3.05 5.84
N SER A 59 -12.22 3.52 6.42
CA SER A 59 -12.22 4.50 7.51
C SER A 59 -12.37 3.83 8.87
N LYS A 60 -12.11 4.57 9.95
CA LYS A 60 -12.29 4.09 11.32
C LYS A 60 -13.74 3.70 11.65
N ASN A 61 -14.72 4.37 11.05
CA ASN A 61 -16.15 4.08 11.23
C ASN A 61 -16.63 2.85 10.42
N GLY A 62 -15.72 2.15 9.71
CA GLY A 62 -16.03 0.94 8.95
C GLY A 62 -16.56 1.18 7.53
N GLN A 63 -16.61 2.41 7.06
CA GLN A 63 -16.89 2.69 5.65
C GLN A 63 -15.68 2.29 4.82
N SER A 64 -15.91 1.81 3.60
CA SER A 64 -14.83 1.46 2.68
C SER A 64 -15.20 1.79 1.24
N VAL A 65 -14.21 2.24 0.48
CA VAL A 65 -14.33 2.52 -0.94
C VAL A 65 -13.26 1.76 -1.69
N SER A 66 -13.68 1.06 -2.76
CA SER A 66 -12.75 0.38 -3.66
C SER A 66 -12.61 1.15 -4.97
N ARG A 67 -11.38 1.27 -5.44
CA ARG A 67 -11.03 1.92 -6.71
C ARG A 67 -10.13 1.02 -7.54
N GLN A 68 -10.33 1.08 -8.85
CA GLN A 68 -9.43 0.42 -9.78
C GLN A 68 -8.12 1.22 -9.88
N VAL A 69 -7.01 0.55 -9.60
CA VAL A 69 -5.66 1.10 -9.71
C VAL A 69 -5.12 0.91 -11.12
N ASP A 70 -5.32 -0.29 -11.66
CA ASP A 70 -4.77 -0.67 -12.96
C ASP A 70 -5.63 -1.76 -13.61
N GLU A 71 -5.48 -1.94 -14.93
CA GLU A 71 -6.10 -3.01 -15.69
C GLU A 71 -5.07 -3.70 -16.57
N ILE A 72 -4.92 -5.00 -16.39
CA ILE A 72 -3.98 -5.85 -17.12
C ILE A 72 -4.78 -6.67 -18.14
N PRO A 73 -4.84 -6.29 -19.40
CA PRO A 73 -5.49 -7.09 -20.43
C PRO A 73 -4.66 -8.33 -20.73
N LEU A 74 -5.28 -9.51 -20.61
CA LEU A 74 -4.59 -10.79 -20.88
C LEU A 74 -4.87 -11.32 -22.26
N THR A 75 -6.13 -11.22 -22.74
CA THR A 75 -6.51 -11.68 -24.08
C THR A 75 -7.55 -10.76 -24.72
N GLY A 76 -7.52 -10.70 -26.05
CA GLY A 76 -8.62 -10.23 -26.86
C GLY A 76 -9.69 -11.33 -27.07
N PRO A 77 -10.58 -11.16 -28.08
CA PRO A 77 -11.66 -12.13 -28.35
C PRO A 77 -11.13 -13.50 -28.79
N PHE A 78 -11.73 -14.56 -28.25
CA PHE A 78 -11.43 -15.96 -28.63
C PHE A 78 -12.59 -16.89 -28.31
N LEU A 79 -12.59 -18.07 -28.93
CA LEU A 79 -13.51 -19.15 -28.60
C LEU A 79 -12.87 -20.07 -27.57
N ILE A 80 -13.62 -20.38 -26.50
CA ILE A 80 -13.31 -21.48 -25.59
C ILE A 80 -14.25 -22.64 -25.86
N SER A 81 -13.68 -23.84 -26.12
CA SER A 81 -14.46 -25.02 -26.35
C SER A 81 -15.05 -25.56 -25.04
N LYS A 82 -16.09 -26.36 -25.19
CA LYS A 82 -16.69 -27.08 -24.06
C LYS A 82 -15.63 -27.85 -23.28
N GLN A 83 -15.55 -27.62 -21.96
CA GLN A 83 -14.61 -28.27 -21.03
C GLN A 83 -13.12 -28.12 -21.39
N GLU A 84 -12.80 -27.23 -22.29
CA GLU A 84 -11.41 -26.85 -22.57
C GLU A 84 -10.81 -26.18 -21.32
N GLU A 85 -9.55 -26.49 -21.03
CA GLU A 85 -8.78 -25.81 -19.99
C GLU A 85 -7.63 -25.04 -20.65
N ARG A 86 -7.50 -23.76 -20.29
CA ARG A 86 -6.39 -22.90 -20.74
C ARG A 86 -5.70 -22.29 -19.55
N HIS A 87 -4.37 -22.24 -19.64
CA HIS A 87 -3.49 -21.58 -18.69
C HIS A 87 -2.90 -20.33 -19.39
N ILE A 88 -3.17 -19.17 -18.83
CA ILE A 88 -2.78 -17.89 -19.39
C ILE A 88 -1.82 -17.23 -18.40
N PRO A 89 -0.55 -17.01 -18.77
CA PRO A 89 0.43 -16.39 -17.87
C PRO A 89 -0.04 -15.01 -17.39
N PHE A 90 0.17 -14.75 -16.11
CA PHE A 90 -0.09 -13.47 -15.46
C PHE A 90 1.20 -12.90 -14.88
N HIS A 91 1.47 -11.63 -15.13
CA HIS A 91 2.59 -10.89 -14.58
C HIS A 91 2.14 -9.47 -14.29
N TYR A 92 2.40 -9.00 -13.07
CA TYR A 92 2.12 -7.62 -12.68
C TYR A 92 3.29 -7.05 -11.87
N SER A 93 3.86 -5.93 -12.33
CA SER A 93 4.90 -5.21 -11.59
C SER A 93 4.24 -4.18 -10.67
N ILE A 94 4.44 -4.32 -9.37
CA ILE A 94 3.86 -3.42 -8.37
C ILE A 94 4.52 -2.04 -8.47
N PRO A 95 3.75 -0.96 -8.76
CA PRO A 95 4.29 0.40 -8.83
C PRO A 95 4.87 0.87 -7.50
N SER A 96 5.96 1.63 -7.56
CA SER A 96 6.62 2.18 -6.36
C SER A 96 5.84 3.28 -5.65
N THR A 97 4.79 3.79 -6.26
CA THR A 97 3.97 4.88 -5.71
C THR A 97 2.71 4.40 -5.00
N LEU A 98 2.43 3.09 -5.02
CA LEU A 98 1.26 2.56 -4.34
C LEU A 98 1.42 2.63 -2.82
N PRO A 99 0.34 2.98 -2.09
CA PRO A 99 0.31 2.82 -0.64
C PRO A 99 0.62 1.39 -0.23
N LEU A 100 1.24 1.21 0.93
CA LEU A 100 1.45 -0.13 1.48
C LEU A 100 0.13 -0.66 2.07
N SER A 101 -0.04 -1.99 2.00
CA SER A 101 -1.13 -2.64 2.74
C SER A 101 -0.95 -2.40 4.23
N ARG A 102 -1.96 -1.80 4.86
CA ARG A 102 -2.08 -1.53 6.29
C ARG A 102 -3.57 -1.62 6.66
N ASN A 103 -3.90 -1.37 7.93
CA ASN A 103 -5.28 -1.50 8.43
C ASN A 103 -6.33 -0.78 7.60
N PHE A 104 -5.97 0.35 6.98
CA PHE A 104 -6.87 1.18 6.19
C PHE A 104 -6.73 1.00 4.68
N VAL A 105 -5.71 0.27 4.22
CA VAL A 105 -5.43 0.08 2.79
C VAL A 105 -5.23 -1.39 2.50
N SER A 106 -6.05 -1.94 1.60
CA SER A 106 -5.93 -3.32 1.14
C SER A 106 -6.08 -3.42 -0.37
N TYR A 107 -5.62 -4.53 -0.94
CA TYR A 107 -5.63 -4.76 -2.38
C TYR A 107 -6.17 -6.13 -2.73
N TYR A 108 -6.76 -6.23 -3.92
CA TYR A 108 -7.12 -7.49 -4.53
C TYR A 108 -7.05 -7.40 -6.06
N PHE A 109 -6.81 -8.52 -6.69
CA PHE A 109 -7.01 -8.70 -8.11
C PHE A 109 -8.46 -9.12 -8.37
N ASP A 110 -9.14 -8.42 -9.28
CA ASP A 110 -10.46 -8.77 -9.82
C ASP A 110 -10.25 -9.27 -11.25
N THR A 111 -10.25 -10.59 -11.40
CA THR A 111 -10.14 -11.25 -12.71
C THR A 111 -11.49 -11.28 -13.38
N HIS A 112 -11.60 -10.62 -14.52
CA HIS A 112 -12.85 -10.41 -15.27
C HIS A 112 -12.84 -11.13 -16.60
N LEU A 113 -13.80 -12.03 -16.82
CA LEU A 113 -14.06 -12.76 -18.05
C LEU A 113 -15.37 -12.28 -18.67
N ASP A 114 -15.28 -11.51 -19.76
CA ASP A 114 -16.42 -11.05 -20.54
C ASP A 114 -16.83 -12.13 -21.55
N ILE A 115 -18.06 -12.66 -21.39
CA ILE A 115 -18.62 -13.74 -22.22
C ILE A 115 -19.71 -13.19 -23.12
N GLU A 116 -19.53 -13.32 -24.45
CA GLU A 116 -20.50 -12.85 -25.44
C GLU A 116 -21.91 -13.39 -25.18
N GLY A 117 -22.83 -12.47 -24.90
CA GLY A 117 -24.26 -12.78 -24.64
C GLY A 117 -24.51 -13.68 -23.43
N GLY A 118 -23.56 -13.77 -22.51
CA GLY A 118 -23.65 -14.47 -21.24
C GLY A 118 -23.54 -13.53 -20.04
N PHE A 119 -23.49 -14.09 -18.83
CA PHE A 119 -23.08 -13.37 -17.64
C PHE A 119 -21.56 -13.46 -17.50
N ASP A 120 -20.94 -12.31 -17.25
CA ASP A 120 -19.52 -12.23 -16.95
C ASP A 120 -19.15 -13.07 -15.73
N ARG A 121 -17.91 -13.47 -15.67
CA ARG A 121 -17.33 -14.21 -14.54
C ARG A 121 -16.20 -13.41 -13.93
N THR A 122 -16.21 -13.40 -12.63
CA THR A 122 -15.15 -12.75 -11.85
C THR A 122 -14.56 -13.72 -10.85
N ASP A 123 -13.33 -13.44 -10.46
CA ASP A 123 -12.60 -14.09 -9.41
C ASP A 123 -11.83 -13.02 -8.63
N ILE A 124 -11.81 -13.14 -7.31
CA ILE A 124 -11.23 -12.12 -6.43
C ILE A 124 -10.16 -12.77 -5.56
N ASP A 125 -8.92 -12.26 -5.71
CA ASP A 125 -7.74 -12.73 -5.02
C ASP A 125 -7.05 -11.60 -4.28
N HIS A 126 -6.98 -11.68 -2.95
CA HIS A 126 -6.31 -10.67 -2.15
C HIS A 126 -4.79 -10.72 -2.35
N VAL A 127 -4.17 -9.54 -2.38
CA VAL A 127 -2.72 -9.37 -2.48
C VAL A 127 -2.25 -8.36 -1.44
N ILE A 128 -1.12 -8.69 -0.77
CA ILE A 128 -0.51 -7.81 0.23
C ILE A 128 0.65 -7.07 -0.44
N ILE A 129 0.59 -5.74 -0.48
CA ILE A 129 1.66 -4.87 -0.95
C ILE A 129 2.47 -4.41 0.25
N ALA A 130 3.70 -4.89 0.35
CA ALA A 130 4.65 -4.59 1.42
C ALA A 130 5.63 -3.49 1.00
N GLY A 131 6.27 -2.88 1.98
CA GLY A 131 7.39 -1.96 1.75
C GLY A 131 8.57 -2.66 1.05
N SER A 132 9.43 -1.85 0.43
CA SER A 132 10.72 -2.36 -0.04
C SER A 132 11.60 -2.77 1.15
N ARG A 133 12.72 -3.45 0.87
CA ARG A 133 13.70 -3.79 1.90
C ARG A 133 14.18 -2.55 2.66
N GLU A 134 14.35 -1.44 1.96
CA GLU A 134 14.78 -0.17 2.53
C GLU A 134 13.76 0.40 3.52
N ILE A 135 12.46 0.33 3.21
CA ILE A 135 11.39 0.73 4.15
C ILE A 135 11.37 -0.19 5.37
N HIS A 136 11.53 -1.49 5.17
CA HIS A 136 11.64 -2.42 6.30
C HIS A 136 12.85 -2.12 7.19
N SER A 137 14.01 -1.77 6.60
CA SER A 137 15.19 -1.33 7.38
C SER A 137 14.89 -0.09 8.23
N ILE A 138 14.13 0.88 7.69
CA ILE A 138 13.72 2.07 8.43
C ILE A 138 12.79 1.71 9.60
N PHE A 139 11.77 0.88 9.37
CA PHE A 139 10.86 0.44 10.44
C PHE A 139 11.58 -0.36 11.51
N ASN A 140 12.50 -1.24 11.12
CA ASN A 140 13.34 -1.97 12.06
C ASN A 140 14.22 -1.04 12.90
N ALA A 141 14.81 -0.01 12.29
CA ALA A 141 15.60 0.96 13.03
C ALA A 141 14.76 1.75 14.05
N PHE A 142 13.54 2.17 13.71
CA PHE A 142 12.61 2.75 14.69
C PHE A 142 12.24 1.77 15.81
N SER A 143 12.00 0.52 15.47
CA SER A 143 11.72 -0.53 16.47
C SER A 143 12.90 -0.74 17.43
N GLN A 144 14.15 -0.73 16.95
CA GLN A 144 15.35 -0.82 17.79
C GLN A 144 15.53 0.40 18.69
N LEU A 145 15.09 1.57 18.27
CA LEU A 145 15.06 2.79 19.08
C LEU A 145 13.91 2.79 20.11
N GLY A 146 13.09 1.73 20.13
CA GLY A 146 11.98 1.60 21.05
C GLY A 146 10.70 2.30 20.62
N PHE A 147 10.55 2.61 19.32
CA PHE A 147 9.30 3.07 18.76
C PHE A 147 8.44 1.89 18.31
N ARG A 148 7.14 1.97 18.53
CA ARG A 148 6.15 1.01 18.05
C ARG A 148 5.15 1.68 17.12
N GLU A 149 4.82 1.01 16.02
CA GLU A 149 3.82 1.48 15.08
C GLU A 149 2.43 1.48 15.74
N LYS A 150 1.66 2.57 15.58
CA LYS A 150 0.29 2.67 16.08
C LYS A 150 -0.67 1.84 15.22
N ALA A 151 -1.80 1.42 15.79
CA ALA A 151 -2.87 0.77 15.05
C ALA A 151 -3.52 1.70 13.98
N THR A 152 -3.39 3.01 14.16
CA THR A 152 -3.85 4.04 13.22
C THR A 152 -2.86 4.33 12.10
N SER A 153 -1.66 3.76 12.13
CA SER A 153 -0.61 3.95 11.13
C SER A 153 -1.03 3.46 9.75
N GLY A 154 -0.53 4.10 8.72
CA GLY A 154 -0.79 3.78 7.32
C GLY A 154 -2.03 4.43 6.73
N LYS A 155 -2.57 5.46 7.39
CA LYS A 155 -3.65 6.31 6.83
C LYS A 155 -3.19 7.00 5.55
N LEU A 156 -4.17 7.29 4.70
CA LEU A 156 -3.98 8.13 3.52
C LEU A 156 -4.61 9.49 3.75
N ASP A 157 -3.86 10.54 3.45
CA ASP A 157 -4.37 11.91 3.40
C ASP A 157 -3.93 12.63 2.11
N THR A 158 -4.15 13.94 2.02
CA THR A 158 -3.77 14.76 0.86
C THR A 158 -2.28 14.75 0.52
N TYR A 159 -1.43 14.31 1.46
CA TYR A 159 0.02 14.28 1.31
C TYR A 159 0.58 12.86 1.08
N GLY A 160 -0.27 11.84 1.05
CA GLY A 160 0.12 10.45 0.84
C GLY A 160 -0.13 9.56 2.06
N GLN A 161 0.63 8.45 2.14
CA GLN A 161 0.51 7.52 3.26
C GLN A 161 1.42 7.92 4.42
N GLU A 162 0.83 8.05 5.60
CA GLU A 162 1.48 8.41 6.85
C GLU A 162 1.63 7.20 7.76
N PHE A 163 2.79 7.11 8.40
CA PHE A 163 3.09 6.05 9.38
C PHE A 163 3.37 6.68 10.74
N GLU A 164 2.60 6.26 11.72
CA GLU A 164 2.56 6.81 13.08
C GLU A 164 3.22 5.85 14.06
N PHE A 165 4.09 6.37 14.93
CA PHE A 165 4.81 5.60 15.94
C PHE A 165 4.73 6.28 17.29
N PHE A 166 4.72 5.50 18.37
CA PHE A 166 4.85 6.00 19.73
C PHE A 166 6.11 5.42 20.39
N PRO A 167 6.80 6.22 21.24
CA PRO A 167 7.99 5.76 21.92
C PRO A 167 7.63 4.92 23.14
N THR A 168 8.38 3.83 23.36
CA THR A 168 8.20 2.94 24.52
C THR A 168 9.43 2.90 25.44
N GLN A 169 10.56 3.47 25.03
CA GLN A 169 11.84 3.42 25.75
C GLN A 169 12.57 4.77 25.70
N LEU A 170 13.57 4.90 24.84
CA LEU A 170 14.57 5.98 24.83
C LEU A 170 14.00 7.41 24.87
N PHE A 171 12.89 7.66 24.20
CA PHE A 171 12.29 8.99 24.05
C PHE A 171 10.91 9.10 24.72
N ALA A 172 10.48 8.12 25.51
CA ALA A 172 9.13 8.02 26.06
C ALA A 172 8.71 9.23 26.91
N ASP A 173 9.65 9.87 27.61
CA ASP A 173 9.37 11.06 28.43
C ASP A 173 9.38 12.37 27.65
N GLN A 174 9.84 12.36 26.40
CA GLN A 174 10.12 13.57 25.60
C GLN A 174 9.25 13.71 24.38
N ILE A 175 8.76 12.60 23.84
CA ILE A 175 7.98 12.51 22.60
C ILE A 175 6.62 11.90 22.93
N ASN A 176 5.54 12.44 22.35
CA ASN A 176 4.22 11.82 22.35
C ASN A 176 4.09 10.89 21.14
N GLU A 177 4.45 11.41 19.96
CA GLU A 177 4.27 10.73 18.68
C GLU A 177 5.40 11.09 17.71
N LEU A 178 5.62 10.19 16.78
CA LEU A 178 6.50 10.36 15.65
C LEU A 178 5.76 9.91 14.39
N GLU A 179 5.67 10.82 13.40
CA GLU A 179 5.03 10.56 12.12
C GLU A 179 6.04 10.63 10.99
N ILE A 180 5.88 9.72 10.03
CA ILE A 180 6.77 9.69 8.87
C ILE A 180 6.01 9.46 7.57
N ARG A 181 6.52 10.10 6.50
CA ARG A 181 6.12 9.85 5.13
C ARG A 181 7.35 9.55 4.28
N PHE A 182 7.17 8.80 3.23
CA PHE A 182 8.25 8.35 2.37
C PHE A 182 8.05 8.78 0.93
N ALA A 183 9.17 9.09 0.25
CA ALA A 183 9.22 9.14 -1.21
C ALA A 183 10.45 8.41 -1.72
N TYR A 184 10.24 7.53 -2.71
CA TYR A 184 11.33 6.88 -3.40
C TYR A 184 12.06 7.86 -4.31
N MET A 185 13.39 7.89 -4.20
CA MET A 185 14.28 8.68 -5.04
C MET A 185 15.30 7.77 -5.73
N GLY A 186 15.86 8.20 -6.84
CA GLY A 186 16.91 7.44 -7.50
C GLY A 186 18.14 7.19 -6.62
N THR A 187 18.40 8.07 -5.65
CA THR A 187 19.55 8.07 -4.73
C THR A 187 19.26 7.45 -3.36
N GLY A 188 18.00 7.13 -3.05
CA GLY A 188 17.60 6.61 -1.74
C GLY A 188 16.13 6.86 -1.44
N ILE A 189 15.82 7.06 -0.15
CA ILE A 189 14.47 7.38 0.32
C ILE A 189 14.47 8.74 1.00
N LYS A 190 13.62 9.65 0.54
CA LYS A 190 13.31 10.88 1.25
C LYS A 190 12.32 10.59 2.36
N ILE A 191 12.58 11.17 3.53
CA ILE A 191 11.71 11.11 4.71
C ILE A 191 11.28 12.53 5.07
N TRP A 192 10.00 12.66 5.37
CA TRP A 192 9.40 13.73 6.14
C TRP A 192 9.10 13.17 7.51
N LEU A 193 9.83 13.67 8.50
CA LEU A 193 9.73 13.25 9.90
C LEU A 193 9.10 14.36 10.72
N GLU A 194 7.98 14.10 11.35
CA GLU A 194 7.35 14.93 12.36
C GLU A 194 7.55 14.30 13.72
N VAL A 195 7.91 15.11 14.71
CA VAL A 195 8.14 14.68 16.09
C VAL A 195 7.35 15.57 17.02
N ASP A 196 6.37 14.99 17.69
CA ASP A 196 5.54 15.68 18.67
C ASP A 196 6.23 15.68 20.02
N CYS A 197 6.92 16.77 20.28
CA CYS A 197 7.73 16.94 21.46
C CYS A 197 6.90 17.43 22.65
N ARG A 198 7.02 16.78 23.78
CA ARG A 198 6.42 17.22 25.06
C ARG A 198 7.08 18.49 25.55
N SER A 199 6.27 19.48 25.93
CA SER A 199 6.74 20.69 26.57
C SER A 199 5.90 21.06 27.79
N ASN A 200 6.41 21.95 28.64
CA ASN A 200 5.68 22.45 29.82
C ASN A 200 4.44 23.30 29.46
N TYR A 201 4.29 23.69 28.21
CA TYR A 201 3.22 24.56 27.71
C TYR A 201 2.32 23.88 26.67
N GLY A 202 2.41 22.57 26.53
CA GLY A 202 1.70 21.77 25.54
C GLY A 202 2.67 21.03 24.62
N GLU A 203 2.23 20.65 23.45
CA GLU A 203 2.98 19.93 22.44
C GLU A 203 3.68 20.88 21.46
N ILE A 204 4.83 20.50 20.95
CA ILE A 204 5.55 21.23 19.92
C ILE A 204 5.84 20.26 18.77
N GLU A 205 5.19 20.49 17.64
CA GLU A 205 5.46 19.77 16.40
C GLU A 205 6.79 20.23 15.78
N ALA A 206 7.72 19.31 15.64
CA ALA A 206 9.02 19.57 15.03
C ALA A 206 9.19 18.74 13.76
N LYS A 207 9.44 19.41 12.63
CA LYS A 207 9.39 18.85 11.28
C LYS A 207 10.78 18.82 10.64
N ARG A 208 11.22 17.67 10.19
CA ARG A 208 12.52 17.48 9.52
C ARG A 208 12.37 16.78 8.18
N GLU A 209 13.20 17.16 7.23
CA GLU A 209 13.30 16.52 5.93
C GLU A 209 14.74 16.07 5.68
N PHE A 210 14.92 14.81 5.29
CA PHE A 210 16.23 14.30 4.91
C PHE A 210 16.12 13.16 3.90
N VAL A 211 17.22 12.84 3.25
CA VAL A 211 17.33 11.72 2.33
C VAL A 211 18.25 10.67 2.93
N LEU A 212 17.74 9.48 3.13
CA LEU A 212 18.54 8.31 3.49
C LEU A 212 19.14 7.73 2.20
N SER A 213 20.47 7.76 2.08
CA SER A 213 21.16 7.18 0.94
C SER A 213 21.05 5.64 0.94
N LYS A 214 21.25 5.02 -0.21
CA LYS A 214 21.23 3.55 -0.31
C LYS A 214 22.26 2.90 0.61
N GLU A 215 23.45 3.47 0.70
CA GLU A 215 24.55 2.98 1.54
C GLU A 215 24.15 3.01 3.03
N LEU A 216 23.45 4.06 3.46
CA LEU A 216 22.96 4.18 4.84
C LEU A 216 21.85 3.15 5.11
N LEU A 217 20.93 2.96 4.16
CA LEU A 217 19.83 2.00 4.26
C LEU A 217 20.29 0.54 4.28
N GLU A 218 21.47 0.25 3.71
CA GLU A 218 22.10 -1.08 3.74
C GLU A 218 22.90 -1.36 5.02
N ASN A 219 23.14 -0.33 5.86
CA ASN A 219 23.90 -0.46 7.10
C ASN A 219 23.00 -0.16 8.31
N GLU A 220 22.48 -1.21 8.93
CA GLU A 220 21.50 -1.14 9.99
C GLU A 220 21.99 -0.33 11.20
N ASP A 221 23.21 -0.58 11.69
CA ASP A 221 23.75 0.13 12.85
C ASP A 221 23.90 1.63 12.57
N GLN A 222 24.41 2.00 11.40
CA GLN A 222 24.55 3.41 11.00
C GLN A 222 23.19 4.08 10.82
N LEU A 223 22.20 3.37 10.32
CA LEU A 223 20.83 3.88 10.16
C LEU A 223 20.20 4.16 11.52
N VAL A 224 20.33 3.23 12.47
CA VAL A 224 19.84 3.38 13.85
C VAL A 224 20.51 4.59 14.52
N ASP A 225 21.84 4.71 14.41
CA ASP A 225 22.59 5.83 14.97
C ASP A 225 22.17 7.15 14.37
N PHE A 226 22.04 7.23 13.04
CA PHE A 226 21.59 8.42 12.32
C PHE A 226 20.20 8.88 12.75
N LEU A 227 19.23 7.93 12.83
CA LEU A 227 17.86 8.26 13.23
C LEU A 227 17.80 8.67 14.71
N ARG A 228 18.51 7.96 15.60
CA ARG A 228 18.63 8.34 17.01
C ARG A 228 19.14 9.75 17.19
N ASP A 229 20.26 10.09 16.53
CA ASP A 229 20.90 11.39 16.66
C ASP A 229 20.03 12.50 16.06
N SER A 230 19.35 12.23 14.94
CA SER A 230 18.40 13.15 14.31
C SER A 230 17.21 13.44 15.21
N ILE A 231 16.61 12.42 15.85
CA ILE A 231 15.49 12.59 16.78
C ILE A 231 15.96 13.31 18.04
N ALA A 232 17.11 12.93 18.61
CA ALA A 232 17.66 13.55 19.81
C ALA A 232 17.94 15.06 19.59
N GLU A 233 18.49 15.44 18.44
CA GLU A 233 18.70 16.84 18.09
C GLU A 233 17.38 17.61 17.98
N THR A 234 16.36 16.99 17.36
CA THR A 234 15.04 17.59 17.22
C THR A 234 14.39 17.84 18.58
N VAL A 235 14.42 16.87 19.48
CA VAL A 235 13.85 16.97 20.84
C VAL A 235 14.57 18.01 21.70
N GLN A 236 15.89 18.18 21.52
CA GLN A 236 16.65 19.18 22.26
C GLN A 236 16.31 20.63 21.87
N GLN A 237 15.95 20.88 20.61
CA GLN A 237 15.67 22.21 20.08
C GLN A 237 14.47 22.22 19.14
N PRO A 238 13.27 21.78 19.58
CA PRO A 238 12.13 21.60 18.69
C PRO A 238 11.69 22.89 17.99
N GLN A 239 11.89 24.05 18.62
CA GLN A 239 11.54 25.36 18.05
C GLN A 239 12.30 25.69 16.76
N LEU A 240 13.46 25.09 16.51
CA LEU A 240 14.23 25.30 15.28
C LEU A 240 13.60 24.57 14.07
N TYR A 241 12.73 23.60 14.32
CA TYR A 241 12.15 22.69 13.34
C TYR A 241 10.64 22.92 13.13
N GLY A 242 10.10 24.05 13.51
CA GLY A 242 8.67 24.39 13.38
C GLY A 242 8.24 24.85 11.97
N GLN A 243 9.07 24.67 10.92
CA GLN A 243 8.73 25.06 9.56
C GLN A 243 7.89 23.94 8.89
N PRO A 244 6.83 24.30 8.13
CA PRO A 244 6.06 23.33 7.38
C PRO A 244 6.92 22.52 6.39
N PHE A 245 6.53 21.27 6.13
CA PHE A 245 7.17 20.46 5.10
C PHE A 245 7.05 21.08 3.72
N SER A 246 8.09 20.92 2.90
CA SER A 246 8.05 21.38 1.51
C SER A 246 7.25 20.46 0.59
N TYR A 247 7.15 19.16 0.90
CA TYR A 247 6.62 18.08 0.06
C TYR A 247 7.08 18.12 -1.40
N HIS A 248 8.11 18.91 -1.71
CA HIS A 248 8.68 19.02 -3.04
C HIS A 248 9.90 18.12 -3.17
N VAL A 249 9.86 17.16 -4.08
CA VAL A 249 11.02 16.38 -4.50
C VAL A 249 11.47 16.91 -5.85
N GLN A 250 12.60 17.64 -5.88
CA GLN A 250 13.26 17.98 -7.13
C GLN A 250 13.92 16.73 -7.68
N GLN A 251 13.39 16.19 -8.78
CA GLN A 251 14.13 15.21 -9.57
C GLN A 251 15.17 15.94 -10.42
N PRO A 252 16.45 15.57 -10.35
CA PRO A 252 17.43 16.09 -11.30
C PRO A 252 17.17 15.50 -12.69
N GLY A 253 16.63 16.32 -13.58
CA GLY A 253 16.71 16.20 -15.04
C GLY A 253 16.03 14.98 -15.68
N HIS A 254 14.75 15.11 -16.01
CA HIS A 254 14.21 14.52 -17.25
C HIS A 254 13.17 15.47 -17.80
N SER A 255 13.61 16.34 -18.73
CA SER A 255 12.72 17.01 -19.68
C SER A 255 12.38 15.99 -20.77
N GLY A 256 11.32 15.23 -20.58
CA GLY A 256 10.78 14.29 -21.56
C GLY A 256 9.27 14.34 -21.49
N ILE A 257 8.65 14.98 -22.50
CA ILE A 257 7.23 14.94 -22.79
C ILE A 257 6.86 13.49 -23.09
N GLY A 258 6.24 12.81 -22.17
CA GLY A 258 5.64 11.49 -22.33
C GLY A 258 4.45 11.40 -21.39
N SER A 259 3.25 11.42 -21.96
CA SER A 259 1.99 11.20 -21.26
C SER A 259 1.97 9.80 -20.64
N GLY A 260 2.29 9.72 -19.36
CA GLY A 260 2.13 8.56 -18.51
C GLY A 260 1.75 9.06 -17.13
N ILE A 261 0.86 8.38 -16.46
CA ILE A 261 0.37 8.60 -15.11
C ILE A 261 1.55 8.97 -14.19
N GLY A 262 1.72 10.25 -13.89
CA GLY A 262 2.91 10.77 -13.18
C GLY A 262 3.07 12.26 -13.27
N SER A 263 2.02 13.02 -13.60
CA SER A 263 2.05 14.48 -13.55
C SER A 263 1.44 14.96 -12.24
N MET A 264 2.11 15.88 -11.60
CA MET A 264 1.70 16.62 -10.40
C MET A 264 0.19 16.77 -10.30
N VAL A 265 -0.42 16.14 -9.33
CA VAL A 265 -1.72 16.49 -8.82
C VAL A 265 -1.46 17.45 -7.67
N GLY A 266 -1.95 18.69 -7.78
CA GLY A 266 -1.89 19.66 -6.70
C GLY A 266 -0.51 20.14 -6.22
N GLY A 267 0.58 19.88 -6.96
CA GLY A 267 1.92 20.33 -6.58
C GLY A 267 2.72 19.39 -5.69
N LEU A 268 2.21 18.16 -5.42
CA LEU A 268 2.90 17.17 -4.61
C LEU A 268 4.09 16.53 -5.33
N ALA A 269 5.06 16.08 -4.55
CA ALA A 269 6.25 15.43 -5.07
C ALA A 269 5.95 14.09 -5.73
N VAL A 270 6.44 13.89 -6.94
CA VAL A 270 6.42 12.59 -7.61
C VAL A 270 7.20 11.58 -6.76
N GLY A 271 6.58 10.46 -6.41
CA GLY A 271 7.22 9.38 -5.65
C GLY A 271 6.81 9.27 -4.19
N ILE A 272 5.98 10.17 -3.67
CA ILE A 272 5.38 9.98 -2.34
C ILE A 272 4.45 8.77 -2.39
N LEU A 273 4.61 7.89 -1.43
CA LEU A 273 3.75 6.73 -1.25
C LEU A 273 2.28 7.17 -1.08
N GLY A 274 1.43 6.64 -1.95
CA GLY A 274 -0.01 6.89 -1.88
C GLY A 274 -0.51 8.16 -2.58
N ALA A 275 0.37 9.05 -3.03
CA ALA A 275 -0.06 10.33 -3.63
C ALA A 275 -0.79 10.19 -4.99
N VAL A 276 -0.63 9.10 -5.69
CA VAL A 276 -1.09 8.95 -7.10
C VAL A 276 -2.61 8.75 -7.22
N LEU A 277 -3.27 8.31 -6.16
CA LEU A 277 -4.69 7.93 -6.20
C LEU A 277 -5.58 8.84 -5.34
N LEU A 278 -5.00 9.90 -4.78
CA LEU A 278 -5.65 10.71 -3.77
C LEU A 278 -6.87 11.47 -4.29
N ASP A 279 -6.80 12.07 -5.49
CA ASP A 279 -7.91 12.89 -6.00
C ASP A 279 -9.21 12.09 -6.15
N GLU A 280 -9.14 10.88 -6.71
CA GLU A 280 -10.32 10.04 -6.91
C GLU A 280 -10.88 9.45 -5.61
N ILE A 281 -10.02 9.28 -4.60
CA ILE A 281 -10.42 8.75 -3.29
C ILE A 281 -10.99 9.87 -2.43
N MET A 282 -10.34 11.03 -2.43
CA MET A 282 -10.76 12.22 -1.67
C MET A 282 -12.17 12.70 -2.06
N ASP A 283 -12.50 12.71 -3.36
CA ASP A 283 -13.85 13.04 -3.85
C ASP A 283 -14.94 12.04 -3.39
N SER A 284 -14.54 10.88 -2.88
CA SER A 284 -15.47 9.78 -2.54
C SER A 284 -15.75 9.65 -1.07
N PHE A 285 -14.95 10.31 -0.24
CA PHE A 285 -15.12 10.39 1.20
C PHE A 285 -15.30 11.85 1.60
N ASP A 286 -16.17 12.11 2.57
CA ASP A 286 -16.08 13.30 3.40
C ASP A 286 -14.92 13.07 4.37
N MET A 287 -13.70 13.46 3.94
CA MET A 287 -12.45 13.11 4.62
C MET A 287 -12.36 13.73 6.00
N ASP A 288 -13.04 14.87 6.23
CA ASP A 288 -13.08 15.53 7.53
C ASP A 288 -13.79 14.63 8.57
N GLU A 289 -14.86 13.90 8.18
CA GLU A 289 -15.52 12.91 9.07
C GLU A 289 -14.68 11.65 9.34
N ILE A 290 -13.71 11.33 8.47
CA ILE A 290 -12.96 10.08 8.56
C ILE A 290 -11.78 10.19 9.54
N PHE A 291 -11.21 11.36 9.70
CA PHE A 291 -9.96 11.58 10.42
C PHE A 291 -10.04 12.51 11.63
N GLU A 292 -11.08 13.37 11.75
CA GLU A 292 -11.24 14.30 12.88
C GLU A 292 -11.59 13.62 14.22
N ASP A 293 -12.18 12.43 14.25
CA ASP A 293 -12.52 11.72 15.49
C ASP A 293 -11.30 10.99 16.15
N ALA A 294 -10.09 11.30 15.74
CA ALA A 294 -8.90 10.59 16.21
C ALA A 294 -8.39 11.09 17.57
N GLU A 295 -8.76 12.30 18.00
CA GLU A 295 -8.25 12.92 19.22
C GLU A 295 -9.07 12.60 20.48
N GLU A 296 -10.34 12.20 20.38
CA GLU A 296 -11.21 12.02 21.55
C GLU A 296 -11.32 10.59 22.12
N ALA A 297 -10.70 9.58 21.52
CA ALA A 297 -10.89 8.17 21.90
C ALA A 297 -9.69 7.52 22.60
N ILE A 298 -8.79 8.28 23.21
CA ILE A 298 -7.68 7.74 24.03
C ILE A 298 -7.95 8.03 25.49
N ASP A 299 -9.03 7.46 26.02
CA ASP A 299 -9.15 7.19 27.46
C ASP A 299 -10.12 6.02 27.65
N THR A 300 -9.65 4.78 27.53
CA THR A 300 -10.13 3.62 28.28
C THR A 300 -9.29 2.38 28.00
N ASP A 301 -8.58 1.96 29.03
CA ASP A 301 -8.27 0.61 29.47
C ASP A 301 -7.48 -0.35 28.58
N ASP A 302 -6.32 -0.64 29.13
CA ASP A 302 -5.45 -1.80 28.99
C ASP A 302 -6.16 -3.14 28.73
N ASP A 303 -5.36 -4.02 28.12
CA ASP A 303 -5.53 -5.45 27.94
C ASP A 303 -6.30 -5.89 26.68
N ASP A 304 -5.54 -6.02 25.58
CA ASP A 304 -5.46 -7.25 24.79
C ASP A 304 -4.43 -7.09 23.65
N SER A 305 -3.16 -7.31 23.99
CA SER A 305 -2.03 -7.21 23.06
C SER A 305 -1.68 -8.56 22.43
N ASP A 306 -2.60 -9.18 21.66
CA ASP A 306 -2.31 -10.47 21.02
C ASP A 306 -2.79 -10.57 19.56
N PHE A 307 -2.60 -9.54 18.74
CA PHE A 307 -3.01 -9.70 17.31
C PHE A 307 -1.96 -9.35 16.24
N PHE A 308 -0.76 -8.91 16.58
CA PHE A 308 0.30 -8.68 15.58
C PHE A 308 1.66 -9.27 15.97
N GLY A 309 1.63 -10.53 16.42
CA GLY A 309 2.80 -11.39 16.44
C GLY A 309 2.79 -12.35 15.25
N MET A 310 2.86 -11.84 14.04
CA MET A 310 3.33 -12.69 12.94
C MET A 310 4.85 -12.74 13.01
N ASP A 311 5.34 -13.69 13.81
CA ASP A 311 6.70 -14.18 13.75
C ASP A 311 6.96 -14.71 12.35
N PHE A 312 7.82 -14.04 11.60
CA PHE A 312 8.27 -14.44 10.26
C PHE A 312 9.25 -15.62 10.27
N ASP A 313 9.52 -16.24 11.44
CA ASP A 313 10.53 -17.28 11.58
C ASP A 313 10.03 -18.72 11.39
N ASP A 314 8.73 -18.96 11.15
CA ASP A 314 8.18 -20.33 11.12
C ASP A 314 7.81 -20.86 9.73
N PHE A 315 8.43 -20.36 8.66
CA PHE A 315 8.25 -20.87 7.30
C PHE A 315 9.54 -21.53 6.74
N SER A 316 10.23 -22.32 7.56
CA SER A 316 11.28 -23.20 7.07
C SER A 316 11.13 -24.61 7.64
N GLY A 317 10.63 -25.52 6.82
CA GLY A 317 10.89 -26.94 7.01
C GLY A 317 9.66 -27.83 7.15
N GLY A 318 9.47 -28.62 6.16
CA GLY A 318 8.55 -29.76 6.14
C GLY A 318 8.64 -30.56 4.85
N ASP A 319 9.84 -31.08 4.58
CA ASP A 319 9.97 -32.29 3.77
C ASP A 319 9.54 -33.49 4.63
N ASP A 320 8.52 -34.21 4.15
CA ASP A 320 8.44 -35.68 4.04
C ASP A 320 7.19 -36.07 3.26
#